data_b67daa4c7fdc44ff63b80efc28759603
#
_entry.id   b67daa4c7fdc44ff63b80efc28759603
#
_cell.length_a   1.000
_cell.length_b   1.000
_cell.length_c   1.000
_cell.angle_alpha   90.00
_cell.angle_beta   90.00
_cell.angle_gamma   90.00
#
_symmetry.space_group_name_H-M   'P 1'
#
loop_
_entity.id
_entity.type
_entity.pdbx_description
1 polymer ?
#
loop_
_entity_poly.entity_id
_entity_poly.type
_entity_poly.pdbx_seq_one_letter_code
_entity_poly.pdbx_strand_id
1 'polypeptide(L)'
;MSRTLNLPEVANLWDVSSVPTIVVTQRSARKSFQKFLASKGVEVVEFDILNTRDVMEYFYDRGYLSILWECGGTLAASAISSGIIHKVLVSYEFISNVSTGLFILLLNFSQLIRKSH
;
A
#
# COMPACT_ATOMS: atom_id res chain seq x y z
N MET A 1 -0.75 -2.84 -2.41
CA MET A 1 -2.14 -2.38 -2.64
C MET A 1 -2.45 -2.47 -4.13
N SER A 2 -3.51 -3.16 -4.50
CA SER A 2 -3.92 -3.33 -5.90
C SER A 2 -5.45 -3.42 -6.00
N ARG A 3 -6.04 -2.52 -6.77
CA ARG A 3 -7.50 -2.47 -6.89
C ARG A 3 -8.07 -3.67 -7.66
N THR A 4 -7.39 -4.12 -8.68
CA THR A 4 -7.88 -5.15 -9.62
C THR A 4 -7.17 -6.49 -9.49
N LEU A 5 -6.08 -6.60 -8.73
CA LEU A 5 -5.21 -7.76 -8.64
C LEU A 5 -4.60 -8.17 -9.99
N ASN A 6 -4.34 -7.22 -10.86
CA ASN A 6 -3.59 -7.48 -12.08
C ASN A 6 -2.08 -7.55 -11.77
N LEU A 7 -1.67 -8.63 -11.13
CA LEU A 7 -0.33 -8.86 -10.61
C LEU A 7 0.23 -10.16 -11.15
N PRO A 8 1.56 -10.31 -11.29
CA PRO A 8 2.17 -11.54 -11.77
C PRO A 8 2.01 -12.67 -10.76
N GLU A 9 1.82 -13.90 -11.25
CA GLU A 9 1.76 -15.09 -10.39
C GLU A 9 3.13 -15.45 -9.81
N VAL A 10 4.21 -15.09 -10.48
CA VAL A 10 5.58 -15.33 -10.04
C VAL A 10 6.19 -14.01 -9.56
N ALA A 11 6.37 -13.88 -8.27
CA ALA A 11 6.99 -12.69 -7.66
C ALA A 11 7.60 -13.06 -6.32
N ASN A 12 8.70 -12.40 -5.96
CA ASN A 12 9.34 -12.60 -4.66
C ASN A 12 8.43 -12.18 -3.49
N LEU A 13 7.48 -11.28 -3.72
CA LEU A 13 6.51 -10.87 -2.72
C LEU A 13 5.65 -12.02 -2.17
N TRP A 14 5.48 -13.08 -2.96
CA TRP A 14 4.68 -14.23 -2.53
C TRP A 14 5.45 -15.23 -1.67
N ASP A 15 6.76 -15.05 -1.53
CA ASP A 15 7.56 -15.81 -0.55
C ASP A 15 7.45 -15.15 0.81
N VAL A 16 6.62 -15.73 1.67
CA VAL A 16 6.33 -15.21 3.02
C VAL A 16 7.13 -15.92 4.11
N SER A 17 8.16 -16.68 3.73
CA SER A 17 8.97 -17.45 4.70
C SER A 17 9.74 -16.56 5.67
N SER A 18 10.18 -15.37 5.24
CA SER A 18 10.96 -14.44 6.06
C SER A 18 10.14 -13.26 6.54
N VAL A 19 9.32 -12.68 5.65
CA VAL A 19 8.53 -11.48 5.91
C VAL A 19 7.10 -11.71 5.43
N PRO A 20 6.09 -11.46 6.26
CA PRO A 20 4.70 -11.59 5.82
C PRO A 20 4.34 -10.54 4.78
N THR A 21 3.48 -10.92 3.85
CA THR A 21 2.93 -10.03 2.84
C THR A 21 1.42 -9.94 3.02
N ILE A 22 0.89 -8.73 3.01
CA ILE A 22 -0.54 -8.45 3.00
C ILE A 22 -0.89 -7.76 1.70
N VAL A 23 -1.84 -8.33 0.96
CA VAL A 23 -2.37 -7.71 -0.26
C VAL A 23 -3.69 -7.04 0.06
N VAL A 24 -3.77 -5.75 -0.21
CA VAL A 24 -4.98 -4.96 -0.02
C VAL A 24 -5.60 -4.71 -1.38
N THR A 25 -6.85 -5.06 -1.53
CA THR A 25 -7.55 -5.00 -2.81
C THR A 25 -8.99 -4.53 -2.65
N GLN A 26 -9.67 -4.27 -3.77
CA GLN A 26 -11.08 -3.92 -3.78
C GLN A 26 -11.93 -5.18 -3.86
N ARG A 27 -13.13 -5.12 -3.28
CA ARG A 27 -14.07 -6.25 -3.25
C ARG A 27 -14.30 -6.84 -4.64
N SER A 28 -14.37 -8.15 -4.69
CA SER A 28 -14.62 -8.94 -5.90
C SER A 28 -13.51 -8.89 -6.96
N ALA A 29 -12.33 -8.35 -6.65
CA ALA A 29 -11.20 -8.43 -7.55
C ALA A 29 -10.71 -9.88 -7.67
N ARG A 30 -10.52 -10.37 -8.89
CA ARG A 30 -9.93 -11.66 -9.27
C ARG A 30 -9.94 -12.73 -8.16
N LYS A 31 -11.10 -13.32 -7.89
CA LYS A 31 -11.25 -14.34 -6.82
C LYS A 31 -10.31 -15.53 -6.96
N SER A 32 -10.03 -15.97 -8.17
CA SER A 32 -9.08 -17.06 -8.42
C SER A 32 -7.66 -16.69 -7.98
N PHE A 33 -7.25 -15.46 -8.24
CA PHE A 33 -5.94 -14.95 -7.82
C PHE A 33 -5.86 -14.79 -6.30
N GLN A 34 -6.95 -14.39 -5.66
CA GLN A 34 -7.02 -14.34 -4.19
C GLN A 34 -6.81 -15.72 -3.57
N LYS A 35 -7.40 -16.76 -4.14
CA LYS A 35 -7.20 -18.15 -3.70
C LYS A 35 -5.75 -18.58 -3.89
N PHE A 36 -5.14 -18.21 -5.01
CA PHE A 36 -3.73 -18.47 -5.26
C PHE A 36 -2.85 -17.82 -4.19
N LEU A 37 -3.08 -16.55 -3.87
CA LEU A 37 -2.32 -15.84 -2.84
C LEU A 37 -2.50 -16.48 -1.46
N ALA A 38 -3.72 -16.86 -1.11
CA ALA A 38 -3.99 -17.55 0.15
C ALA A 38 -3.23 -18.88 0.24
N SER A 39 -3.13 -19.63 -0.86
CA SER A 39 -2.36 -20.87 -0.92
C SER A 39 -0.86 -20.66 -0.68
N LYS A 40 -0.35 -19.47 -0.96
CA LYS A 40 1.04 -19.08 -0.69
C LYS A 40 1.25 -18.53 0.73
N GLY A 41 0.21 -18.43 1.54
CA GLY A 41 0.29 -17.83 2.87
C GLY A 41 0.21 -16.31 2.87
N VAL A 42 -0.16 -15.69 1.77
CA VAL A 42 -0.36 -14.24 1.67
C VAL A 42 -1.76 -13.89 2.19
N GLU A 43 -1.82 -12.95 3.13
CA GLU A 43 -3.09 -12.41 3.61
C GLU A 43 -3.70 -11.46 2.58
N VAL A 44 -4.98 -11.61 2.28
CA VAL A 44 -5.71 -10.72 1.36
C VAL A 44 -6.80 -10.00 2.15
N VAL A 45 -6.80 -8.68 2.06
CA VAL A 45 -7.79 -7.82 2.71
C VAL A 45 -8.58 -7.07 1.64
N GLU A 46 -9.90 -7.21 1.65
CA GLU A 46 -10.79 -6.56 0.69
C GLU A 46 -11.45 -5.32 1.31
N PHE A 47 -11.50 -4.24 0.52
CA PHE A 47 -12.27 -3.04 0.82
C PHE A 47 -13.37 -2.86 -0.22
N ASP A 48 -14.51 -2.32 0.17
CA ASP A 48 -15.59 -2.01 -0.78
C ASP A 48 -15.12 -1.00 -1.82
N ILE A 49 -14.51 0.09 -1.35
CA ILE A 49 -13.82 1.08 -2.19
C ILE A 49 -12.42 1.24 -1.62
N LEU A 50 -11.42 0.93 -2.44
CA LEU A 50 -10.03 1.01 -2.01
C LEU A 50 -9.54 2.46 -2.08
N ASN A 51 -9.22 3.04 -0.93
CA ASN A 51 -8.62 4.36 -0.82
C ASN A 51 -7.56 4.39 0.28
N THR A 52 -6.67 5.36 0.22
CA THR A 52 -5.54 5.45 1.14
C THR A 52 -5.95 5.65 2.59
N ARG A 53 -6.99 6.44 2.85
CA ARG A 53 -7.44 6.73 4.20
C ARG A 53 -7.97 5.49 4.91
N ASP A 54 -8.84 4.73 4.26
CA ASP A 54 -9.42 3.52 4.85
C ASP A 54 -8.35 2.45 5.09
N VAL A 55 -7.37 2.32 4.20
CA VAL A 55 -6.23 1.43 4.38
C VAL A 55 -5.42 1.83 5.60
N MET A 56 -5.17 3.13 5.79
CA MET A 56 -4.44 3.64 6.95
C MET A 56 -5.19 3.36 8.25
N GLU A 57 -6.50 3.63 8.28
CA GLU A 57 -7.33 3.35 9.46
C GLU A 57 -7.34 1.88 9.81
N TYR A 58 -7.40 1.01 8.81
CA TYR A 58 -7.35 -0.43 9.00
C TYR A 58 -6.04 -0.86 9.68
N PHE A 59 -4.90 -0.38 9.22
CA PHE A 59 -3.61 -0.73 9.80
C PHE A 59 -3.40 -0.09 11.18
N TYR A 60 -3.91 1.12 11.38
CA TYR A 60 -3.91 1.73 12.71
C TYR A 60 -4.68 0.86 13.70
N ASP A 61 -5.87 0.39 13.34
CA ASP A 61 -6.69 -0.46 14.19
C ASP A 61 -6.03 -1.82 14.49
N ARG A 62 -5.17 -2.29 13.60
CA ARG A 62 -4.37 -3.51 13.81
C ARG A 62 -3.12 -3.27 14.67
N GLY A 63 -2.88 -2.05 15.12
CA GLY A 63 -1.78 -1.73 16.04
C GLY A 63 -0.47 -1.33 15.38
N TYR A 64 -0.46 -1.01 14.09
CA TYR A 64 0.74 -0.50 13.43
C TYR A 64 1.05 0.93 13.91
N LEU A 65 2.33 1.23 14.12
CA LEU A 65 2.78 2.54 14.63
C LEU A 65 3.09 3.53 13.52
N SER A 66 3.53 3.03 12.37
CA SER A 66 3.88 3.85 11.21
C SER A 66 3.79 3.03 9.93
N ILE A 67 3.66 3.72 8.81
CA ILE A 67 3.66 3.11 7.47
C ILE A 67 4.59 3.91 6.58
N LEU A 68 5.47 3.21 5.88
CA LEU A 68 6.29 3.76 4.82
C LEU A 68 5.67 3.37 3.48
N TRP A 69 5.34 4.39 2.67
CA TRP A 69 4.78 4.17 1.34
C TRP A 69 5.86 4.37 0.28
N GLU A 70 6.08 3.36 -0.52
CA GLU A 70 6.86 3.46 -1.74
C GLU A 70 5.92 3.36 -2.93
N CYS A 71 5.77 4.42 -3.71
CA CYS A 71 4.71 4.47 -4.72
C CYS A 71 5.02 5.44 -5.86
N GLY A 72 4.26 5.32 -6.94
CA GLY A 72 4.27 6.29 -8.04
C GLY A 72 3.45 7.54 -7.73
N GLY A 73 3.48 8.50 -8.67
CA GLY A 73 2.87 9.82 -8.45
C GLY A 73 1.37 9.83 -8.20
N THR A 74 0.61 8.93 -8.83
CA THR A 74 -0.85 8.88 -8.66
C THR A 74 -1.25 8.51 -7.22
N LEU A 75 -0.63 7.46 -6.67
CA LEU A 75 -0.91 7.04 -5.30
C LEU A 75 -0.36 8.05 -4.30
N ALA A 76 0.81 8.64 -4.57
CA ALA A 76 1.39 9.69 -3.73
C ALA A 76 0.46 10.90 -3.63
N ALA A 77 -0.07 11.38 -4.76
CA ALA A 77 -1.00 12.49 -4.78
C ALA A 77 -2.26 12.22 -3.95
N SER A 78 -2.82 11.01 -4.06
CA SER A 78 -3.97 10.59 -3.27
C SER A 78 -3.66 10.57 -1.77
N ALA A 79 -2.52 10.01 -1.38
CA ALA A 79 -2.09 9.94 0.02
C ALA A 79 -1.83 11.34 0.60
N ILE A 80 -1.16 12.21 -0.13
CA ILE A 80 -0.86 13.58 0.30
C ILE A 80 -2.15 14.38 0.45
N SER A 81 -3.06 14.31 -0.52
CA SER A 81 -4.32 15.06 -0.48
C SER A 81 -5.25 14.60 0.64
N SER A 82 -5.09 13.37 1.15
CA SER A 82 -5.85 12.90 2.31
C SER A 82 -5.43 13.53 3.64
N GLY A 83 -4.31 14.26 3.67
CA GLY A 83 -3.83 14.98 4.85
C GLY A 83 -3.18 14.11 5.94
N ILE A 84 -2.84 12.86 5.63
CA ILE A 84 -2.31 11.90 6.61
C ILE A 84 -0.79 11.72 6.53
N ILE A 85 -0.12 12.35 5.58
CA ILE A 85 1.31 12.16 5.35
C ILE A 85 2.12 13.21 6.14
N HIS A 86 3.16 12.76 6.84
CA HIS A 86 4.03 13.60 7.67
C HIS A 86 5.36 13.96 6.99
N LYS A 87 5.89 13.07 6.16
CA LYS A 87 7.14 13.30 5.43
C LYS A 87 7.02 12.80 3.99
N VAL A 88 7.59 13.55 3.07
CA VAL A 88 7.67 13.18 1.65
C VAL A 88 9.12 13.26 1.19
N LEU A 89 9.60 12.19 0.58
CA LEU A 89 10.88 12.13 -0.12
C LEU A 89 10.60 11.74 -1.57
N VAL A 90 11.16 12.49 -2.51
CA VAL A 90 10.96 12.25 -3.94
C VAL A 90 12.30 11.89 -4.57
N SER A 91 12.34 10.79 -5.32
CA SER A 91 13.49 10.39 -6.11
C SER A 91 13.08 10.30 -7.57
N TYR A 92 13.93 10.81 -8.47
CA TYR A 92 13.70 10.75 -9.90
C TYR A 92 14.82 9.95 -10.57
N GLU A 93 14.44 9.04 -11.45
CA GLU A 93 15.34 8.30 -12.31
C GLU A 93 15.00 8.56 -13.79
N PHE A 94 16.04 8.67 -14.61
CA PHE A 94 15.89 8.78 -16.06
C PHE A 94 16.38 7.48 -16.70
N ILE A 95 15.46 6.73 -17.30
CA ILE A 95 15.77 5.52 -18.05
C ILE A 95 15.24 5.73 -19.47
N SER A 96 16.14 5.66 -20.46
CA SER A 96 15.79 5.77 -21.89
C SER A 96 14.95 7.03 -22.21
N ASN A 97 15.36 8.19 -21.67
CA ASN A 97 14.66 9.48 -21.82
C ASN A 97 13.27 9.53 -21.17
N VAL A 98 12.91 8.55 -20.34
CA VAL A 98 11.68 8.57 -19.56
C VAL A 98 12.01 8.89 -18.11
N SER A 99 11.35 9.91 -17.57
CA SER A 99 11.45 10.26 -16.15
C SER A 99 10.49 9.40 -15.35
N THR A 100 11.03 8.66 -14.38
CA THR A 100 10.23 7.87 -13.43
C THR A 100 10.41 8.45 -12.04
N GLY A 101 9.31 8.85 -11.41
CA GLY A 101 9.32 9.36 -10.04
C GLY A 101 8.96 8.27 -9.04
N LEU A 102 9.77 8.10 -8.01
CA LEU A 102 9.47 7.30 -6.83
C LEU A 102 9.21 8.22 -5.66
N PHE A 103 8.07 8.04 -5.01
CA PHE A 103 7.69 8.80 -3.82
C PHE A 103 7.77 7.90 -2.61
N ILE A 104 8.47 8.37 -1.57
CA ILE A 104 8.54 7.72 -0.28
C ILE A 104 7.80 8.61 0.72
N LEU A 105 6.69 8.12 1.25
CA LEU A 105 5.82 8.86 2.15
C LEU A 105 5.83 8.19 3.51
N LEU A 106 5.94 8.98 4.57
CA LEU A 106 5.89 8.50 5.94
C LEU A 106 4.65 9.01 6.65
N LEU A 107 3.88 8.07 7.18
CA LEU A 107 2.80 8.32 8.12
C LEU A 107 3.21 7.79 9.49
N ASN A 108 3.12 8.63 10.52
CA ASN A 108 3.32 8.25 11.89
C ASN A 108 2.01 8.42 12.67
N PHE A 109 1.44 7.31 13.11
CA PHE A 109 0.14 7.31 13.78
C PHE A 109 0.13 8.08 15.12
N SER A 110 1.25 8.12 15.82
CA SER A 110 1.35 8.89 17.07
C SER A 110 1.17 10.39 16.83
N GLN A 111 1.67 10.91 15.70
CA GLN A 111 1.48 12.31 15.30
C GLN A 111 0.05 12.58 14.84
N LEU A 112 -0.61 11.62 14.22
CA LEU A 112 -1.99 11.74 13.80
C LEU A 112 -2.93 11.86 15.00
N ILE A 113 -2.72 11.07 16.04
CA ILE A 113 -3.49 11.13 17.29
C ILE A 113 -3.31 12.50 17.96
N ARG A 114 -2.08 13.05 18.00
CA ARG A 114 -1.80 14.37 18.58
C ARG A 114 -2.56 15.50 17.86
N LYS A 115 -2.77 15.39 16.55
CA LYS A 115 -3.53 16.38 15.78
C LYS A 115 -5.03 16.31 16.00
N SER A 116 -5.55 15.17 16.45
CA SER A 116 -6.98 14.96 16.71
C SER A 116 -7.41 15.47 18.08
N HIS A 117 -6.45 15.82 18.91
CA HIS A 117 -6.64 16.40 20.23
C HIS A 117 -6.19 17.88 20.24
#